data_5f37b63bbe7b79b97bb1a047119d5194
#
_entry.id   5f37b63bbe7b79b97bb1a047119d5194
#
_cell.length_a   1.000
_cell.length_b   1.000
_cell.length_c   1.000
_cell.angle_alpha   90.00
_cell.angle_beta   90.00
_cell.angle_gamma   90.00
#
_symmetry.space_group_name_H-M   'P 1'
#
loop_
_entity.id
_entity.type
_entity.pdbx_description
1 polymer ?
#
loop_
_entity_poly.entity_id
_entity_poly.type
_entity_poly.pdbx_seq_one_letter_code
_entity_poly.pdbx_strand_id
1 'polypeptide(L)'
;MSEAADKGGSLEELLGQVPDRHHALSRKDGVLSVNGRHPAPLDQWQPDYCGDIDMAISSDGTWYHEGVMIKRPELWQLFAGILRREADADYYLVTPVEKCRVDVALHPLIITDMQLDESGESAQLLAVLNAGGVFPVGPDYPLKLEEKAGGAAYIELPHGLSALCSRAAWYRLVDLAADDHTIVSGGARFVLG
;
A
#
# COMPACT_ATOMS: atom_id res chain seq x y z
N MET A 1 20.36 -30.48 7.63
CA MET A 1 19.65 -29.36 8.25
C MET A 1 20.48 -28.12 7.95
N SER A 2 20.15 -27.41 6.91
CA SER A 2 20.84 -26.18 6.52
C SER A 2 19.81 -25.06 6.51
N GLU A 3 19.97 -24.20 7.48
CA GLU A 3 19.22 -22.97 7.68
C GLU A 3 19.71 -21.97 6.65
N ALA A 4 18.91 -21.76 5.60
CA ALA A 4 19.12 -20.67 4.67
C ALA A 4 18.70 -19.38 5.38
N ALA A 5 19.66 -18.71 6.03
CA ALA A 5 19.50 -17.34 6.47
C ALA A 5 19.26 -16.48 5.22
N ASP A 6 18.04 -15.97 5.10
CA ASP A 6 17.67 -14.95 4.12
C ASP A 6 18.54 -13.70 4.39
N LYS A 7 19.51 -13.48 3.52
CA LYS A 7 20.37 -12.28 3.55
C LYS A 7 19.58 -11.12 2.96
N GLY A 8 18.72 -10.50 3.78
CA GLY A 8 18.17 -9.20 3.46
C GLY A 8 19.32 -8.18 3.39
N GLY A 9 19.55 -7.63 2.22
CA GLY A 9 20.53 -6.57 2.01
C GLY A 9 20.09 -5.24 2.65
N SER A 10 21.04 -4.31 2.80
CA SER A 10 20.75 -2.95 3.23
C SER A 10 19.93 -2.19 2.18
N LEU A 11 19.31 -1.06 2.56
CA LEU A 11 18.56 -0.21 1.63
C LEU A 11 19.44 0.27 0.46
N GLU A 12 20.73 0.52 0.69
CA GLU A 12 21.69 0.88 -0.37
C GLU A 12 21.91 -0.27 -1.36
N GLU A 13 21.95 -1.51 -0.90
CA GLU A 13 22.03 -2.67 -1.80
C GLU A 13 20.76 -2.86 -2.61
N LEU A 14 19.58 -2.60 -2.01
CA LEU A 14 18.29 -2.65 -2.71
C LEU A 14 18.17 -1.59 -3.81
N LEU A 15 18.71 -0.39 -3.59
CA LEU A 15 18.78 0.67 -4.62
C LEU A 15 19.59 0.25 -5.86
N GLY A 16 20.58 -0.64 -5.69
CA GLY A 16 21.46 -1.13 -6.77
C GLY A 16 20.98 -2.37 -7.52
N GLN A 17 20.01 -3.12 -6.99
CA GLN A 17 19.72 -4.51 -7.45
C GLN A 17 18.42 -4.72 -8.22
N VAL A 18 17.73 -3.70 -8.74
CA VAL A 18 16.42 -3.90 -9.40
C VAL A 18 16.59 -4.47 -10.83
N PRO A 19 16.23 -5.74 -11.08
CA PRO A 19 16.23 -6.31 -12.43
C PRO A 19 15.00 -5.84 -13.22
N ASP A 20 15.20 -5.62 -14.50
CA ASP A 20 14.19 -5.28 -15.48
C ASP A 20 13.32 -6.50 -15.79
N ARG A 21 12.09 -6.64 -15.24
CA ARG A 21 11.15 -7.71 -15.59
C ARG A 21 9.68 -7.30 -15.51
N HIS A 22 8.95 -7.66 -16.58
CA HIS A 22 7.51 -7.46 -16.80
C HIS A 22 6.62 -8.28 -15.84
N HIS A 23 5.46 -7.71 -15.51
CA HIS A 23 4.53 -8.07 -14.44
C HIS A 23 3.66 -9.30 -14.72
N ALA A 24 3.46 -10.14 -13.68
CA ALA A 24 2.31 -11.02 -13.55
C ALA A 24 1.73 -10.89 -12.13
N LEU A 25 0.45 -10.53 -12.02
CA LEU A 25 -0.29 -10.50 -10.76
C LEU A 25 -0.62 -11.93 -10.32
N SER A 26 -0.22 -12.32 -9.13
CA SER A 26 -0.64 -13.57 -8.51
C SER A 26 -1.53 -13.28 -7.30
N ARG A 27 -2.74 -13.84 -7.31
CA ARG A 27 -3.74 -13.74 -6.23
C ARG A 27 -3.51 -14.88 -5.26
N LYS A 28 -3.01 -14.60 -4.05
CA LYS A 28 -3.05 -15.52 -2.92
C LYS A 28 -3.23 -14.75 -1.62
N ASP A 29 -4.38 -14.98 -0.97
CA ASP A 29 -4.65 -14.63 0.44
C ASP A 29 -4.68 -13.14 0.83
N GLY A 30 -5.12 -12.23 -0.07
CA GLY A 30 -5.36 -10.81 0.29
C GLY A 30 -4.09 -10.01 0.64
N VAL A 31 -2.91 -10.55 0.42
CA VAL A 31 -1.63 -9.94 0.75
C VAL A 31 -1.01 -9.30 -0.48
N LEU A 32 -0.47 -8.07 -0.31
CA LEU A 32 0.30 -7.36 -1.34
C LEU A 32 1.39 -8.26 -1.92
N SER A 33 1.16 -8.78 -3.12
CA SER A 33 2.20 -9.43 -3.91
C SER A 33 2.75 -8.40 -4.89
N VAL A 34 3.82 -7.72 -4.51
CA VAL A 34 4.55 -6.83 -5.40
C VAL A 34 5.43 -7.70 -6.30
N ASN A 35 5.15 -7.70 -7.61
CA ASN A 35 5.95 -8.38 -8.64
C ASN A 35 6.16 -9.90 -8.43
N GLY A 36 5.15 -10.63 -7.92
CA GLY A 36 5.25 -12.07 -7.70
C GLY A 36 6.21 -12.50 -6.58
N ARG A 37 6.71 -11.55 -5.80
CA ARG A 37 7.48 -11.82 -4.58
C ARG A 37 6.51 -12.04 -3.42
N HIS A 38 6.83 -12.97 -2.53
CA HIS A 38 6.14 -13.09 -1.26
C HIS A 38 6.27 -11.76 -0.50
N PRO A 39 5.21 -11.30 0.21
CA PRO A 39 5.31 -10.11 1.04
C PRO A 39 6.43 -10.29 2.06
N ALA A 40 7.14 -9.20 2.31
CA ALA A 40 8.17 -9.19 3.35
C ALA A 40 7.54 -9.53 4.70
N PRO A 41 8.14 -10.40 5.51
CA PRO A 41 7.62 -10.76 6.83
C PRO A 41 7.90 -9.66 7.85
N LEU A 42 7.34 -8.46 7.62
CA LEU A 42 7.61 -7.24 8.37
C LEU A 42 7.38 -7.39 9.88
N ASP A 43 6.42 -8.23 10.29
CA ASP A 43 6.14 -8.49 11.70
C ASP A 43 7.28 -9.23 12.40
N GLN A 44 8.11 -9.95 11.64
CA GLN A 44 9.25 -10.70 12.17
C GLN A 44 10.52 -9.84 12.25
N TRP A 45 10.55 -8.69 11.58
CA TRP A 45 11.72 -7.82 11.53
C TRP A 45 11.62 -6.73 12.60
N GLN A 46 12.60 -6.73 13.51
CA GLN A 46 12.71 -5.77 14.61
C GLN A 46 14.14 -5.21 14.69
N PRO A 47 14.64 -4.60 13.59
CA PRO A 47 15.98 -4.03 13.58
C PRO A 47 16.05 -2.75 14.41
N ASP A 48 17.27 -2.36 14.75
CA ASP A 48 17.52 -1.07 15.36
C ASP A 48 17.22 0.08 14.40
N TYR A 49 16.80 1.22 14.97
CA TYR A 49 16.61 2.45 14.21
C TYR A 49 17.98 3.03 13.81
N CYS A 50 18.18 3.24 12.50
CA CYS A 50 19.43 3.72 11.96
C CYS A 50 19.42 5.19 11.54
N GLY A 51 18.33 5.90 11.77
CA GLY A 51 18.20 7.32 11.46
C GLY A 51 17.16 7.62 10.39
N ASP A 52 17.10 8.88 9.99
CA ASP A 52 16.22 9.33 8.91
C ASP A 52 16.93 9.11 7.58
N ILE A 53 16.18 8.69 6.56
CA ILE A 53 16.65 8.68 5.18
C ILE A 53 15.93 9.80 4.44
N ASP A 54 16.64 10.49 3.54
CA ASP A 54 16.04 11.54 2.70
C ASP A 54 15.14 10.93 1.62
N MET A 55 14.07 10.29 2.09
CA MET A 55 13.00 9.76 1.29
C MET A 55 11.67 10.38 1.70
N ALA A 56 10.86 10.74 0.70
CA ALA A 56 9.54 11.31 0.92
C ALA A 56 8.50 10.72 -0.02
N ILE A 57 7.25 10.61 0.48
CA ILE A 57 6.07 10.25 -0.30
C ILE A 57 5.12 11.43 -0.26
N SER A 58 4.87 12.04 -1.42
CA SER A 58 3.92 13.15 -1.55
C SER A 58 2.47 12.70 -1.41
N SER A 59 1.55 13.64 -1.25
CA SER A 59 0.11 13.35 -1.07
C SER A 59 -0.56 12.67 -2.25
N ASP A 60 0.05 12.69 -3.43
CA ASP A 60 -0.38 11.96 -4.63
C ASP A 60 0.27 10.58 -4.78
N GLY A 61 1.06 10.14 -3.78
CA GLY A 61 1.74 8.84 -3.75
C GLY A 61 3.02 8.79 -4.58
N THR A 62 3.56 9.94 -5.00
CA THR A 62 4.85 10.01 -5.70
C THR A 62 6.01 9.90 -4.71
N TRP A 63 6.97 9.04 -5.02
CA TRP A 63 8.16 8.80 -4.22
C TRP A 63 9.35 9.65 -4.65
N TYR A 64 10.06 10.18 -3.70
CA TYR A 64 11.26 11.00 -3.89
C TYR A 64 12.41 10.46 -3.05
N HIS A 65 13.64 10.58 -3.55
CA HIS A 65 14.89 10.35 -2.83
C HIS A 65 15.82 11.52 -3.07
N GLU A 66 16.35 12.13 -2.01
CA GLU A 66 17.18 13.36 -2.09
C GLU A 66 16.52 14.46 -2.94
N GLY A 67 15.20 14.63 -2.77
CA GLY A 67 14.40 15.59 -3.53
C GLY A 67 14.15 15.22 -5.01
N VAL A 68 14.68 14.09 -5.50
CA VAL A 68 14.51 13.62 -6.89
C VAL A 68 13.43 12.55 -6.96
N MET A 69 12.48 12.71 -7.90
CA MET A 69 11.42 11.71 -8.13
C MET A 69 12.00 10.35 -8.53
N ILE A 70 11.56 9.29 -7.87
CA ILE A 70 11.87 7.90 -8.24
C ILE A 70 10.95 7.50 -9.40
N LYS A 71 11.47 7.55 -10.63
CA LYS A 71 10.71 7.29 -11.85
C LYS A 71 10.51 5.80 -12.17
N ARG A 72 11.33 4.91 -11.59
CA ARG A 72 11.28 3.47 -11.84
C ARG A 72 10.21 2.81 -10.96
N PRO A 73 9.11 2.29 -11.53
CA PRO A 73 8.03 1.69 -10.73
C PRO A 73 8.50 0.53 -9.86
N GLU A 74 9.39 -0.32 -10.39
CA GLU A 74 9.88 -1.50 -9.68
C GLU A 74 10.65 -1.13 -8.40
N LEU A 75 11.31 0.03 -8.41
CA LEU A 75 12.11 0.49 -7.28
C LEU A 75 11.21 1.01 -6.15
N TRP A 76 10.32 1.96 -6.43
CA TRP A 76 9.46 2.49 -5.37
C TRP A 76 8.42 1.45 -4.90
N GLN A 77 7.99 0.51 -5.77
CA GLN A 77 7.15 -0.63 -5.37
C GLN A 77 7.89 -1.59 -4.42
N LEU A 78 9.20 -1.79 -4.63
CA LEU A 78 10.02 -2.54 -3.68
C LEU A 78 10.01 -1.87 -2.30
N PHE A 79 10.22 -0.54 -2.25
CA PHE A 79 10.15 0.21 -0.98
C PHE A 79 8.76 0.18 -0.36
N ALA A 80 7.70 0.29 -1.15
CA ALA A 80 6.33 0.14 -0.66
C ALA A 80 6.10 -1.23 0.01
N GLY A 81 6.75 -2.29 -0.50
CA GLY A 81 6.68 -3.66 0.05
C GLY A 81 7.40 -3.85 1.38
N ILE A 82 8.25 -2.91 1.80
CA ILE A 82 8.97 -2.93 3.09
C ILE A 82 8.60 -1.73 3.98
N LEU A 83 7.56 -0.99 3.60
CA LEU A 83 7.07 0.14 4.37
C LEU A 83 6.18 -0.35 5.52
N ARG A 84 6.36 0.24 6.71
CA ARG A 84 5.58 -0.01 7.91
C ARG A 84 5.35 1.30 8.66
N ARG A 85 4.14 1.49 9.18
CA ARG A 85 3.84 2.55 10.13
C ARG A 85 3.89 1.99 11.54
N GLU A 86 4.56 2.68 12.45
CA GLU A 86 4.72 2.23 13.84
C GLU A 86 3.80 2.98 14.82
N ALA A 87 3.88 2.63 16.08
CA ALA A 87 3.01 3.17 17.14
C ALA A 87 3.21 4.68 17.40
N ASP A 88 4.37 5.23 17.03
CA ASP A 88 4.67 6.66 17.05
C ASP A 88 3.98 7.45 15.92
N ALA A 89 3.27 6.74 15.05
CA ALA A 89 2.61 7.24 13.85
C ALA A 89 3.54 7.63 12.70
N ASP A 90 4.83 7.40 12.81
CA ASP A 90 5.82 7.59 11.76
C ASP A 90 5.92 6.37 10.84
N TYR A 91 6.43 6.60 9.63
CA TYR A 91 6.62 5.57 8.61
C TYR A 91 8.09 5.20 8.49
N TYR A 92 8.33 3.89 8.31
CA TYR A 92 9.68 3.35 8.25
C TYR A 92 9.82 2.37 7.08
N LEU A 93 10.95 2.44 6.38
CA LEU A 93 11.43 1.35 5.55
C LEU A 93 12.17 0.36 6.44
N VAL A 94 11.70 -0.88 6.45
CA VAL A 94 12.19 -1.91 7.37
C VAL A 94 12.80 -3.05 6.59
N THR A 95 14.05 -3.38 6.90
CA THR A 95 14.75 -4.58 6.43
C THR A 95 15.10 -5.48 7.64
N PRO A 96 15.62 -6.68 7.46
CA PRO A 96 16.07 -7.49 8.60
C PRO A 96 17.16 -6.85 9.45
N VAL A 97 17.92 -5.89 8.90
CA VAL A 97 19.14 -5.34 9.53
C VAL A 97 19.05 -3.88 9.91
N GLU A 98 18.08 -3.13 9.35
CA GLU A 98 17.95 -1.69 9.59
C GLU A 98 16.51 -1.19 9.46
N LYS A 99 16.21 -0.09 10.14
CA LYS A 99 14.94 0.62 10.09
C LYS A 99 15.22 2.11 9.94
N CYS A 100 14.79 2.70 8.82
CA CYS A 100 15.01 4.11 8.53
C CYS A 100 13.66 4.83 8.36
N ARG A 101 13.52 6.00 9.00
CA ARG A 101 12.31 6.81 8.89
C ARG A 101 12.23 7.50 7.54
N VAL A 102 11.01 7.59 7.00
CA VAL A 102 10.68 8.30 5.75
C VAL A 102 9.51 9.26 5.98
N ASP A 103 9.50 10.35 5.24
CA ASP A 103 8.43 11.33 5.30
C ASP A 103 7.25 10.91 4.43
N VAL A 104 6.02 10.94 4.99
CA VAL A 104 4.78 10.67 4.25
C VAL A 104 3.81 11.84 4.47
N ALA A 105 3.47 12.52 3.37
CA ALA A 105 2.65 13.73 3.43
C ALA A 105 1.22 13.47 3.89
N LEU A 106 0.62 12.32 3.47
CA LEU A 106 -0.77 11.99 3.85
C LEU A 106 -0.96 10.47 3.91
N HIS A 107 -1.12 9.79 2.76
CA HIS A 107 -1.20 8.34 2.64
C HIS A 107 -0.07 7.83 1.77
N PRO A 108 0.59 6.72 2.16
CA PRO A 108 1.76 6.23 1.41
C PRO A 108 1.39 5.58 0.08
N LEU A 109 0.15 5.10 -0.07
CA LEU A 109 -0.31 4.38 -1.25
C LEU A 109 -1.55 5.04 -1.85
N ILE A 110 -1.80 4.76 -3.13
CA ILE A 110 -2.93 5.32 -3.89
C ILE A 110 -3.76 4.18 -4.48
N ILE A 111 -5.08 4.28 -4.31
CA ILE A 111 -6.04 3.47 -5.03
C ILE A 111 -6.21 4.08 -6.42
N THR A 112 -5.84 3.32 -7.44
CA THR A 112 -5.90 3.75 -8.84
C THR A 112 -7.24 3.45 -9.49
N ASP A 113 -7.93 2.39 -9.01
CA ASP A 113 -9.24 1.98 -9.52
C ASP A 113 -10.06 1.29 -8.41
N MET A 114 -11.39 1.37 -8.55
CA MET A 114 -12.37 0.63 -7.76
C MET A 114 -13.19 -0.27 -8.68
N GLN A 115 -13.28 -1.55 -8.36
CA GLN A 115 -13.98 -2.55 -9.15
C GLN A 115 -15.02 -3.26 -8.30
N LEU A 116 -16.17 -3.59 -8.90
CA LEU A 116 -17.20 -4.40 -8.27
C LEU A 116 -17.08 -5.84 -8.79
N ASP A 117 -16.88 -6.78 -7.89
CA ASP A 117 -16.91 -8.21 -8.17
C ASP A 117 -18.25 -8.78 -7.71
N GLU A 118 -19.09 -9.19 -8.64
CA GLU A 118 -20.41 -9.81 -8.41
C GLU A 118 -20.39 -11.32 -8.63
N SER A 119 -19.23 -11.92 -8.77
CA SER A 119 -19.09 -13.37 -9.05
C SER A 119 -19.37 -14.26 -7.85
N GLY A 120 -19.41 -13.72 -6.64
CA GLY A 120 -19.67 -14.42 -5.38
C GLY A 120 -21.14 -14.35 -4.92
N GLU A 121 -21.42 -14.87 -3.72
CA GLU A 121 -22.74 -14.80 -3.09
C GLU A 121 -23.18 -13.38 -2.71
N SER A 122 -22.22 -12.49 -2.53
CA SER A 122 -22.43 -11.06 -2.26
C SER A 122 -21.45 -10.21 -3.07
N ALA A 123 -21.91 -9.03 -3.46
CA ALA A 123 -21.05 -8.06 -4.15
C ALA A 123 -19.86 -7.66 -3.29
N GLN A 124 -18.68 -7.63 -3.90
CA GLN A 124 -17.41 -7.29 -3.26
C GLN A 124 -16.75 -6.13 -3.98
N LEU A 125 -16.57 -5.01 -3.31
CA LEU A 125 -15.78 -3.90 -3.83
C LEU A 125 -14.29 -4.22 -3.69
N LEU A 126 -13.53 -4.00 -4.76
CA LEU A 126 -12.11 -4.27 -4.86
C LEU A 126 -11.35 -2.97 -5.09
N ALA A 127 -10.40 -2.65 -4.22
CA ALA A 127 -9.49 -1.53 -4.37
C ALA A 127 -8.19 -1.97 -5.06
N VAL A 128 -7.87 -1.37 -6.20
CA VAL A 128 -6.64 -1.63 -6.97
C VAL A 128 -5.59 -0.58 -6.60
N LEU A 129 -4.41 -1.00 -6.13
CA LEU A 129 -3.38 -0.08 -5.66
C LEU A 129 -2.31 0.23 -6.72
N ASN A 130 -1.72 1.42 -6.65
CA ASN A 130 -0.59 1.83 -7.47
C ASN A 130 0.66 0.97 -7.24
N ALA A 131 0.87 0.50 -6.01
CA ALA A 131 1.99 -0.40 -5.66
C ALA A 131 1.77 -1.84 -6.13
N GLY A 132 0.64 -2.12 -6.75
CA GLY A 132 0.19 -3.47 -7.07
C GLY A 132 -0.67 -4.06 -5.95
N GLY A 133 -1.39 -5.13 -6.30
CA GLY A 133 -2.34 -5.77 -5.39
C GLY A 133 -3.76 -5.23 -5.51
N VAL A 134 -4.70 -6.08 -5.12
CA VAL A 134 -6.13 -5.82 -5.10
C VAL A 134 -6.66 -6.21 -3.73
N PHE A 135 -7.32 -5.29 -3.04
CA PHE A 135 -7.83 -5.50 -1.69
C PHE A 135 -9.35 -5.50 -1.67
N PRO A 136 -9.97 -6.52 -1.06
CA PRO A 136 -11.43 -6.57 -0.90
C PRO A 136 -11.85 -5.60 0.22
N VAL A 137 -12.52 -4.51 -0.15
CA VAL A 137 -13.07 -3.54 0.82
C VAL A 137 -14.11 -4.22 1.70
N GLY A 138 -13.95 -4.14 3.00
CA GLY A 138 -14.81 -4.83 3.96
C GLY A 138 -14.34 -4.63 5.40
N PRO A 139 -14.75 -5.49 6.33
CA PRO A 139 -14.34 -5.38 7.73
C PRO A 139 -12.82 -5.42 7.94
N ASP A 140 -12.10 -6.23 7.14
CA ASP A 140 -10.64 -6.37 7.25
C ASP A 140 -9.88 -5.20 6.61
N TYR A 141 -10.47 -4.56 5.58
CA TYR A 141 -9.94 -3.41 4.87
C TYR A 141 -11.03 -2.32 4.80
N PRO A 142 -11.30 -1.64 5.93
CA PRO A 142 -12.43 -0.72 6.01
C PRO A 142 -12.18 0.53 5.18
N LEU A 143 -13.26 0.97 4.51
CA LEU A 143 -13.30 2.25 3.80
C LEU A 143 -13.59 3.37 4.81
N LYS A 144 -12.80 4.41 4.76
CA LYS A 144 -12.94 5.63 5.58
C LYS A 144 -12.81 6.87 4.70
N LEU A 145 -13.14 8.04 5.24
CA LEU A 145 -13.02 9.32 4.56
C LEU A 145 -11.89 10.15 5.17
N GLU A 146 -11.08 10.78 4.33
CA GLU A 146 -9.96 11.63 4.72
C GLU A 146 -10.33 13.11 4.58
N GLU A 147 -10.53 13.79 5.70
CA GLU A 147 -10.92 15.21 5.72
C GLU A 147 -9.88 16.11 5.04
N LYS A 148 -8.58 15.82 5.25
CA LYS A 148 -7.48 16.59 4.64
C LYS A 148 -7.43 16.44 3.12
N ALA A 149 -8.07 15.41 2.57
CA ALA A 149 -8.21 15.19 1.13
C ALA A 149 -9.62 15.57 0.63
N GLY A 150 -10.34 16.45 1.34
CA GLY A 150 -11.68 16.89 0.95
C GLY A 150 -12.76 15.81 1.02
N GLY A 151 -12.60 14.85 1.92
CA GLY A 151 -13.53 13.72 2.08
C GLY A 151 -13.29 12.56 1.11
N ALA A 152 -12.17 12.52 0.41
CA ALA A 152 -11.84 11.37 -0.44
C ALA A 152 -11.71 10.10 0.39
N ALA A 153 -12.17 8.96 -0.16
CA ALA A 153 -12.10 7.69 0.54
C ALA A 153 -10.68 7.13 0.57
N TYR A 154 -10.37 6.42 1.64
CA TYR A 154 -9.17 5.60 1.77
C TYR A 154 -9.50 4.26 2.40
N ILE A 155 -8.63 3.28 2.26
CA ILE A 155 -8.72 2.00 2.98
C ILE A 155 -7.54 1.86 3.95
N GLU A 156 -7.79 1.20 5.07
CA GLU A 156 -6.73 0.75 5.97
C GLU A 156 -6.14 -0.57 5.46
N LEU A 157 -4.85 -0.73 5.62
CA LEU A 157 -4.06 -1.85 5.12
C LEU A 157 -3.21 -2.44 6.25
N PRO A 158 -2.66 -3.66 6.07
CA PRO A 158 -1.72 -4.23 7.02
C PRO A 158 -0.54 -3.31 7.33
N HIS A 159 0.12 -3.57 8.46
CA HIS A 159 1.30 -2.83 8.94
C HIS A 159 1.06 -1.33 9.17
N GLY A 160 -0.19 -0.94 9.50
CA GLY A 160 -0.56 0.45 9.74
C GLY A 160 -0.57 1.33 8.49
N LEU A 161 -0.48 0.74 7.31
CA LEU A 161 -0.53 1.47 6.05
C LEU A 161 -1.96 1.87 5.68
N SER A 162 -2.07 2.72 4.68
CA SER A 162 -3.35 3.14 4.10
C SER A 162 -3.17 3.53 2.64
N ALA A 163 -4.25 3.46 1.88
CA ALA A 163 -4.28 3.86 0.48
C ALA A 163 -5.44 4.82 0.22
N LEU A 164 -5.13 6.01 -0.30
CA LEU A 164 -6.10 7.05 -0.63
C LEU A 164 -6.62 6.86 -2.06
N CYS A 165 -7.90 7.06 -2.29
CA CYS A 165 -8.46 7.10 -3.64
C CYS A 165 -7.83 8.20 -4.47
N SER A 166 -7.32 7.84 -5.65
CA SER A 166 -7.08 8.81 -6.71
C SER A 166 -8.40 9.46 -7.11
N ARG A 167 -8.34 10.60 -7.78
CA ARG A 167 -9.54 11.27 -8.29
C ARG A 167 -10.38 10.35 -9.19
N ALA A 168 -9.74 9.54 -10.03
CA ALA A 168 -10.42 8.60 -10.92
C ALA A 168 -11.10 7.47 -10.11
N ALA A 169 -10.40 6.90 -9.14
CA ALA A 169 -10.96 5.86 -8.26
C ALA A 169 -12.12 6.39 -7.41
N TRP A 170 -12.03 7.65 -6.94
CA TRP A 170 -13.11 8.31 -6.21
C TRP A 170 -14.38 8.44 -7.05
N TYR A 171 -14.28 8.94 -8.29
CA TYR A 171 -15.45 9.02 -9.17
C TYR A 171 -16.05 7.64 -9.46
N ARG A 172 -15.20 6.65 -9.68
CA ARG A 172 -15.67 5.26 -9.88
C ARG A 172 -16.40 4.74 -8.64
N LEU A 173 -15.88 5.02 -7.44
CA LEU A 173 -16.52 4.64 -6.19
C LEU A 173 -17.90 5.29 -6.02
N VAL A 174 -18.02 6.59 -6.35
CA VAL A 174 -19.27 7.33 -6.29
C VAL A 174 -20.29 6.77 -7.31
N ASP A 175 -19.85 6.43 -8.51
CA ASP A 175 -20.70 5.81 -9.54
C ASP A 175 -21.22 4.42 -9.13
N LEU A 176 -20.49 3.71 -8.27
CA LEU A 176 -20.88 2.40 -7.74
C LEU A 176 -21.77 2.49 -6.49
N ALA A 177 -21.86 3.67 -5.88
CA ALA A 177 -22.68 3.87 -4.68
C ALA A 177 -24.17 3.92 -5.02
N ALA A 178 -25.01 3.53 -4.06
CA ALA A 178 -26.44 3.71 -4.16
C ALA A 178 -26.85 5.19 -4.07
N ASP A 179 -28.11 5.51 -4.38
CA ASP A 179 -28.64 6.89 -4.38
C ASP A 179 -28.51 7.58 -3.00
N ASP A 180 -28.44 6.81 -1.91
CA ASP A 180 -28.21 7.30 -0.55
C ASP A 180 -26.73 7.47 -0.18
N HIS A 181 -25.85 7.52 -1.17
CA HIS A 181 -24.40 7.61 -1.01
C HIS A 181 -23.78 6.47 -0.17
N THR A 182 -24.41 5.31 -0.17
CA THR A 182 -23.88 4.13 0.52
C THR A 182 -23.38 3.09 -0.45
N ILE A 183 -22.40 2.31 0.01
CA ILE A 183 -21.92 1.14 -0.69
C ILE A 183 -21.84 -0.04 0.28
N VAL A 184 -22.25 -1.21 -0.20
CA VAL A 184 -22.18 -2.45 0.58
C VAL A 184 -21.13 -3.36 -0.04
N SER A 185 -20.19 -3.82 0.77
CA SER A 185 -19.10 -4.69 0.34
C SER A 185 -18.64 -5.58 1.47
N GLY A 186 -18.45 -6.87 1.19
CA GLY A 186 -17.99 -7.84 2.20
C GLY A 186 -18.85 -7.90 3.46
N GLY A 187 -20.17 -7.65 3.33
CA GLY A 187 -21.11 -7.59 4.45
C GLY A 187 -21.07 -6.32 5.29
N ALA A 188 -20.18 -5.37 4.97
CA ALA A 188 -20.11 -4.05 5.62
C ALA A 188 -20.79 -2.98 4.77
N ARG A 189 -21.35 -1.95 5.44
CA ARG A 189 -21.95 -0.77 4.81
C ARG A 189 -21.09 0.45 5.09
N PHE A 190 -20.77 1.20 4.05
CA PHE A 190 -19.96 2.42 4.09
C PHE A 190 -20.79 3.60 3.56
N VAL A 191 -20.63 4.76 4.17
CA VAL A 191 -21.29 6.02 3.76
C VAL A 191 -20.23 6.94 3.19
N LEU A 192 -20.48 7.48 2.01
CA LEU A 192 -19.54 8.33 1.27
C LEU A 192 -19.71 9.84 1.55
N GLY A 193 -20.41 10.23 2.61
CA GLY A 193 -20.59 11.64 3.03
C GLY A 193 -21.94 12.21 2.65
#